data_af6fb0ca9e2ef625125f71afb5aaefd5
#
_entry.id   af6fb0ca9e2ef625125f71afb5aaefd5
#
_cell.length_a   1.000
_cell.length_b   1.000
_cell.length_c   1.000
_cell.angle_alpha   90.00
_cell.angle_beta   90.00
_cell.angle_gamma   90.00
#
_symmetry.space_group_name_H-M   'P 1'
#
loop_
_entity.id
_entity.type
_entity.pdbx_description
1 polymer ?
#
loop_
_entity_poly.entity_id
_entity_poly.type
_entity_poly.pdbx_seq_one_letter_code
_entity_poly.pdbx_strand_id
1 'polypeptide(L)'
;VVTSSAVGPENPEVVAAGRGSIPVIPRAEMLAELMRLKYSVAIAGAHGKTSTTSSVASVLGKGGLDPTIVIGGKLKSIDSNALLGEGDFIVAEADESDGSFLKMSPTIAVVTNIDREHLDYYKGLNHIQEVFLNFIEKIPFYGLAVLCLDNEPIQEIIPNIQKRFTTYGMSTQADFRAKDIVFEGLNSRFKVYHLGTLLGEIVLNLPGIHNVYNSLASIVVGTELDIPFDVIKSA
;
A
#
# COMPACT_ATOMS: atom_id res chain seq x y z
N VAL A 1 -1.34 25.25 8.76
CA VAL A 1 -2.68 24.66 8.67
C VAL A 1 -2.66 23.55 7.63
N VAL A 2 -3.28 22.40 7.95
CA VAL A 2 -3.42 21.27 7.01
C VAL A 2 -4.87 21.19 6.56
N THR A 3 -5.09 21.14 5.24
CA THR A 3 -6.42 21.09 4.64
C THR A 3 -6.65 19.84 3.82
N SER A 4 -7.90 19.39 3.71
CA SER A 4 -8.33 18.40 2.71
C SER A 4 -8.80 19.10 1.44
N SER A 5 -8.95 18.36 0.34
CA SER A 5 -9.51 18.84 -0.92
C SER A 5 -10.94 19.37 -0.80
N ALA A 6 -11.68 18.98 0.26
CA ALA A 6 -13.03 19.45 0.56
C ALA A 6 -13.07 20.88 1.16
N VAL A 7 -11.92 21.43 1.59
CA VAL A 7 -11.83 22.76 2.21
C VAL A 7 -11.39 23.79 1.17
N GLY A 8 -12.30 24.70 0.83
CA GLY A 8 -12.03 25.75 -0.14
C GLY A 8 -11.19 26.91 0.41
N PRO A 9 -10.63 27.76 -0.47
CA PRO A 9 -9.77 28.90 -0.11
C PRO A 9 -10.50 29.96 0.71
N GLU A 10 -11.83 30.03 0.62
CA GLU A 10 -12.69 30.98 1.35
C GLU A 10 -12.98 30.54 2.79
N ASN A 11 -12.51 29.36 3.20
CA ASN A 11 -12.69 28.90 4.59
C ASN A 11 -12.07 29.92 5.57
N PRO A 12 -12.77 30.33 6.64
CA PRO A 12 -12.28 31.36 7.57
C PRO A 12 -10.92 31.04 8.19
N GLU A 13 -10.63 29.76 8.47
CA GLU A 13 -9.34 29.33 9.03
C GLU A 13 -8.22 29.44 8.00
N VAL A 14 -8.48 29.13 6.72
CA VAL A 14 -7.53 29.28 5.62
C VAL A 14 -7.23 30.76 5.39
N VAL A 15 -8.27 31.60 5.37
CA VAL A 15 -8.12 33.06 5.21
C VAL A 15 -7.33 33.66 6.40
N ALA A 16 -7.63 33.25 7.63
CA ALA A 16 -6.93 33.72 8.81
C ALA A 16 -5.45 33.29 8.80
N ALA A 17 -5.17 32.06 8.41
CA ALA A 17 -3.80 31.56 8.25
C ALA A 17 -3.01 32.40 7.23
N GLY A 18 -3.61 32.69 6.07
CA GLY A 18 -2.99 33.54 5.04
C GLY A 18 -2.66 34.94 5.54
N ARG A 19 -3.57 35.55 6.29
CA ARG A 19 -3.34 36.89 6.93
C ARG A 19 -2.21 36.85 7.98
N GLY A 20 -2.09 35.69 8.68
CA GLY A 20 -1.04 35.49 9.69
C GLY A 20 0.28 34.97 9.13
N SER A 21 0.43 34.84 7.80
CA SER A 21 1.59 34.24 7.13
C SER A 21 1.87 32.80 7.63
N ILE A 22 0.83 32.08 8.01
CA ILE A 22 0.92 30.68 8.43
C ILE A 22 0.75 29.81 7.18
N PRO A 23 1.69 28.88 6.88
CA PRO A 23 1.56 27.99 5.73
C PRO A 23 0.27 27.17 5.77
N VAL A 24 -0.39 27.05 4.62
CA VAL A 24 -1.54 26.17 4.40
C VAL A 24 -1.12 25.12 3.38
N ILE A 25 -1.13 23.84 3.80
CA ILE A 25 -0.66 22.73 2.98
C ILE A 25 -1.75 21.65 2.85
N PRO A 26 -1.82 20.94 1.72
CA PRO A 26 -2.70 19.80 1.55
C PRO A 26 -2.36 18.64 2.50
N ARG A 27 -3.36 17.88 2.91
CA ARG A 27 -3.20 16.69 3.77
C ARG A 27 -2.18 15.69 3.19
N ALA A 28 -2.22 15.45 1.87
CA ALA A 28 -1.28 14.53 1.21
C ALA A 28 0.17 15.00 1.29
N GLU A 29 0.40 16.33 1.27
CA GLU A 29 1.73 16.90 1.43
C GLU A 29 2.25 16.74 2.87
N MET A 30 1.40 16.98 3.86
CA MET A 30 1.76 16.72 5.25
C MET A 30 2.05 15.23 5.48
N LEU A 31 1.25 14.33 4.91
CA LEU A 31 1.50 12.89 5.02
C LEU A 31 2.84 12.51 4.37
N ALA A 32 3.13 13.07 3.19
CA ALA A 32 4.41 12.84 2.52
C ALA A 32 5.61 13.29 3.38
N GLU A 33 5.50 14.44 4.06
CA GLU A 33 6.55 14.92 4.97
C GLU A 33 6.70 14.01 6.21
N LEU A 34 5.59 13.54 6.79
CA LEU A 34 5.66 12.57 7.90
C LEU A 34 6.30 11.25 7.47
N MET A 35 6.01 10.78 6.25
CA MET A 35 6.61 9.56 5.69
C MET A 35 8.12 9.69 5.48
N ARG A 36 8.64 10.89 5.26
CA ARG A 36 10.10 11.14 5.12
C ARG A 36 10.88 10.95 6.42
N LEU A 37 10.19 11.02 7.57
CA LEU A 37 10.80 10.88 8.89
C LEU A 37 10.97 9.42 9.31
N LYS A 38 10.37 8.47 8.59
CA LYS A 38 10.35 7.04 8.93
C LYS A 38 10.55 6.19 7.68
N TYR A 39 10.90 4.92 7.84
CA TYR A 39 10.82 3.94 6.77
C TYR A 39 9.35 3.74 6.37
N SER A 40 9.02 4.13 5.16
CA SER A 40 7.63 4.23 4.75
C SER A 40 7.22 3.11 3.81
N VAL A 41 6.06 2.50 4.11
CA VAL A 41 5.36 1.56 3.25
C VAL A 41 4.09 2.24 2.75
N ALA A 42 4.01 2.50 1.45
CA ALA A 42 2.84 3.09 0.81
C ALA A 42 2.08 2.04 0.01
N ILE A 43 0.77 1.96 0.21
CA ILE A 43 -0.11 1.03 -0.50
C ILE A 43 -0.99 1.83 -1.46
N ALA A 44 -0.75 1.63 -2.77
CA ALA A 44 -1.48 2.25 -3.87
C ALA A 44 -2.26 1.20 -4.67
N GLY A 45 -3.21 1.67 -5.48
CA GLY A 45 -4.00 0.84 -6.38
C GLY A 45 -5.48 1.16 -6.32
N ALA A 46 -6.23 0.86 -7.37
CA ALA A 46 -7.67 1.14 -7.45
C ALA A 46 -8.44 0.44 -6.31
N HIS A 47 -8.15 -0.83 -6.05
CA HIS A 47 -8.86 -1.64 -5.07
C HIS A 47 -7.94 -2.29 -4.05
N GLY A 48 -8.45 -2.57 -2.84
CA GLY A 48 -7.77 -3.35 -1.80
C GLY A 48 -6.79 -2.56 -0.94
N LYS A 49 -6.60 -1.25 -1.14
CA LYS A 49 -5.68 -0.40 -0.37
C LYS A 49 -5.88 -0.56 1.15
N THR A 50 -7.07 -0.26 1.66
CA THR A 50 -7.38 -0.30 3.10
C THR A 50 -7.11 -1.69 3.72
N SER A 51 -7.56 -2.75 3.04
CA SER A 51 -7.36 -4.13 3.52
C SER A 51 -5.88 -4.50 3.53
N THR A 52 -5.15 -4.16 2.47
CA THR A 52 -3.71 -4.42 2.38
C THR A 52 -2.92 -3.61 3.40
N THR A 53 -3.25 -2.32 3.58
CA THR A 53 -2.62 -1.45 4.59
C THR A 53 -2.83 -2.01 5.99
N SER A 54 -4.04 -2.45 6.31
CA SER A 54 -4.37 -3.07 7.60
C SER A 54 -3.59 -4.37 7.82
N SER A 55 -3.49 -5.22 6.78
CA SER A 55 -2.76 -6.48 6.85
C SER A 55 -1.25 -6.26 7.01
N VAL A 56 -0.66 -5.32 6.24
CA VAL A 56 0.75 -4.93 6.40
C VAL A 56 1.01 -4.39 7.81
N ALA A 57 0.15 -3.50 8.30
CA ALA A 57 0.28 -2.93 9.64
C ALA A 57 0.21 -4.02 10.73
N SER A 58 -0.68 -5.03 10.57
CA SER A 58 -0.77 -6.18 11.48
C SER A 58 0.53 -7.00 11.47
N VAL A 59 1.06 -7.30 10.29
CA VAL A 59 2.32 -8.05 10.13
C VAL A 59 3.49 -7.30 10.77
N LEU A 60 3.63 -5.99 10.53
CA LEU A 60 4.69 -5.19 11.13
C LEU A 60 4.54 -5.10 12.65
N GLY A 61 3.32 -4.90 13.14
CA GLY A 61 3.01 -4.87 14.57
C GLY A 61 3.36 -6.19 15.27
N LYS A 62 2.95 -7.34 14.67
CA LYS A 62 3.32 -8.67 15.17
C LYS A 62 4.82 -8.95 15.07
N GLY A 63 5.48 -8.39 14.07
CA GLY A 63 6.93 -8.42 13.91
C GLY A 63 7.69 -7.57 14.92
N GLY A 64 7.00 -6.85 15.82
CA GLY A 64 7.62 -6.00 16.85
C GLY A 64 8.12 -4.66 16.33
N LEU A 65 7.71 -4.25 15.13
CA LEU A 65 8.17 -3.00 14.50
C LEU A 65 7.33 -1.77 14.88
N ASP A 66 6.22 -1.96 15.60
CA ASP A 66 5.32 -0.90 16.12
C ASP A 66 5.12 0.29 15.16
N PRO A 67 4.52 0.07 13.97
CA PRO A 67 4.44 1.10 12.94
C PRO A 67 3.43 2.19 13.28
N THR A 68 3.73 3.43 12.86
CA THR A 68 2.69 4.44 12.68
C THR A 68 1.81 4.04 11.49
N ILE A 69 0.49 4.17 11.61
CA ILE A 69 -0.47 3.71 10.60
C ILE A 69 -1.36 4.87 10.19
N VAL A 70 -1.55 5.08 8.88
CA VAL A 70 -2.49 6.06 8.32
C VAL A 70 -3.29 5.39 7.20
N ILE A 71 -4.62 5.27 7.39
CA ILE A 71 -5.52 4.64 6.42
C ILE A 71 -6.67 5.56 6.03
N GLY A 72 -7.20 5.40 4.82
CA GLY A 72 -8.36 6.16 4.34
C GLY A 72 -9.67 5.78 5.03
N GLY A 73 -9.79 4.53 5.50
CA GLY A 73 -10.91 4.00 6.26
C GLY A 73 -10.64 3.93 7.76
N LYS A 74 -11.53 3.26 8.50
CA LYS A 74 -11.32 2.95 9.92
C LYS A 74 -10.74 1.55 10.10
N LEU A 75 -9.67 1.42 10.86
CA LEU A 75 -9.19 0.13 11.39
C LEU A 75 -10.18 -0.32 12.49
N LYS A 76 -10.84 -1.46 12.24
CA LYS A 76 -11.81 -2.02 13.22
C LYS A 76 -11.18 -2.32 14.58
N SER A 77 -9.88 -2.66 14.59
CA SER A 77 -9.14 -3.01 15.81
C SER A 77 -8.90 -1.82 16.75
N ILE A 78 -8.86 -0.59 16.22
CA ILE A 78 -8.58 0.64 16.99
C ILE A 78 -9.66 1.71 16.85
N ASP A 79 -10.71 1.46 16.06
CA ASP A 79 -11.78 2.41 15.71
C ASP A 79 -11.28 3.80 15.27
N SER A 80 -10.10 3.84 14.65
CA SER A 80 -9.42 5.04 14.18
C SER A 80 -8.88 4.85 12.78
N ASN A 81 -8.68 5.95 12.07
CA ASN A 81 -8.01 5.98 10.77
C ASN A 81 -6.50 6.29 10.87
N ALA A 82 -5.99 6.51 12.08
CA ALA A 82 -4.58 6.70 12.32
C ALA A 82 -4.19 6.15 13.70
N LEU A 83 -3.00 5.57 13.79
CA LEU A 83 -2.36 5.11 15.01
C LEU A 83 -0.91 5.59 15.00
N LEU A 84 -0.49 6.28 16.05
CA LEU A 84 0.91 6.62 16.24
C LEU A 84 1.63 5.42 16.88
N GLY A 85 2.62 4.87 16.17
CA GLY A 85 3.54 3.87 16.69
C GLY A 85 4.88 4.51 17.10
N GLU A 86 5.57 3.88 18.02
CA GLU A 86 6.89 4.33 18.51
C GLU A 86 8.04 3.82 17.61
N GLY A 87 7.77 2.83 16.73
CA GLY A 87 8.78 2.27 15.82
C GLY A 87 9.16 3.20 14.66
N ASP A 88 10.18 2.79 13.92
CA ASP A 88 10.75 3.55 12.80
C ASP A 88 9.96 3.42 11.49
N PHE A 89 8.81 2.75 11.50
CA PHE A 89 8.01 2.49 10.31
C PHE A 89 6.73 3.33 10.28
N ILE A 90 6.31 3.70 9.06
CA ILE A 90 5.00 4.25 8.79
C ILE A 90 4.36 3.48 7.62
N VAL A 91 3.14 3.01 7.82
CA VAL A 91 2.32 2.34 6.80
C VAL A 91 1.16 3.25 6.44
N ALA A 92 1.04 3.61 5.18
CA ALA A 92 0.03 4.57 4.73
C ALA A 92 -0.64 4.15 3.42
N GLU A 93 -1.92 4.48 3.28
CA GLU A 93 -2.58 4.44 1.98
C GLU A 93 -2.11 5.61 1.11
N ALA A 94 -1.80 5.29 -0.14
CA ALA A 94 -1.47 6.26 -1.18
C ALA A 94 -2.69 6.43 -2.09
N ASP A 95 -3.34 7.58 -1.98
CA ASP A 95 -4.55 7.89 -2.75
C ASP A 95 -4.18 8.41 -4.15
N GLU A 96 -4.51 7.62 -5.16
CA GLU A 96 -4.26 7.94 -6.56
C GLU A 96 -5.32 8.85 -7.17
N SER A 97 -6.48 9.04 -6.52
CA SER A 97 -7.67 9.66 -7.10
C SER A 97 -7.47 11.05 -7.70
N ASP A 98 -6.53 11.83 -7.14
CA ASP A 98 -6.18 13.18 -7.56
C ASP A 98 -4.68 13.33 -7.89
N GLY A 99 -3.96 12.22 -8.00
CA GLY A 99 -2.51 12.19 -8.24
C GLY A 99 -1.66 12.70 -7.06
N SER A 100 -2.26 12.98 -5.91
CA SER A 100 -1.56 13.51 -4.72
C SER A 100 -0.53 12.52 -4.16
N PHE A 101 -0.71 11.21 -4.38
CA PHE A 101 0.26 10.18 -3.98
C PHE A 101 1.64 10.36 -4.64
N LEU A 102 1.72 11.09 -5.76
CA LEU A 102 3.00 11.47 -6.36
C LEU A 102 3.85 12.42 -5.48
N LYS A 103 3.30 12.98 -4.41
CA LYS A 103 4.08 13.73 -3.41
C LYS A 103 4.85 12.82 -2.46
N MET A 104 4.46 11.56 -2.37
CA MET A 104 5.10 10.55 -1.52
C MET A 104 6.36 10.00 -2.19
N SER A 105 7.35 9.62 -1.38
CA SER A 105 8.55 8.91 -1.80
C SER A 105 8.78 7.73 -0.83
N PRO A 106 7.98 6.66 -0.97
CA PRO A 106 8.02 5.55 -0.02
C PRO A 106 9.29 4.71 -0.17
N THR A 107 9.72 4.08 0.92
CA THR A 107 10.77 3.07 0.89
C THR A 107 10.27 1.77 0.25
N ILE A 108 9.04 1.36 0.57
CA ILE A 108 8.36 0.24 -0.07
C ILE A 108 7.05 0.76 -0.67
N ALA A 109 6.85 0.55 -1.97
CA ALA A 109 5.59 0.85 -2.64
C ALA A 109 4.89 -0.45 -3.01
N VAL A 110 3.70 -0.68 -2.48
CA VAL A 110 2.82 -1.79 -2.88
C VAL A 110 1.82 -1.27 -3.89
N VAL A 111 1.75 -1.89 -5.07
CA VAL A 111 0.72 -1.61 -6.08
C VAL A 111 -0.17 -2.84 -6.21
N THR A 112 -1.39 -2.74 -5.71
CA THR A 112 -2.33 -3.86 -5.66
C THR A 112 -2.95 -4.17 -7.01
N ASN A 113 -3.35 -3.13 -7.73
CA ASN A 113 -3.91 -3.18 -9.08
C ASN A 113 -3.96 -1.78 -9.68
N ILE A 114 -4.06 -1.71 -11.00
CA ILE A 114 -4.33 -0.50 -11.77
C ILE A 114 -5.60 -0.77 -12.56
N ASP A 115 -6.59 0.12 -12.46
CA ASP A 115 -7.87 0.00 -13.16
C ASP A 115 -8.33 1.37 -13.69
N ARG A 116 -9.34 1.35 -14.56
CA ARG A 116 -9.95 2.54 -15.18
C ARG A 116 -10.87 3.25 -14.19
N GLU A 117 -10.31 3.81 -13.14
CA GLU A 117 -11.02 4.63 -12.17
C GLU A 117 -10.59 6.09 -12.27
N HIS A 118 -11.35 6.99 -11.64
CA HIS A 118 -11.04 8.43 -11.57
C HIS A 118 -10.82 9.09 -12.95
N LEU A 119 -11.66 8.73 -13.95
CA LEU A 119 -11.58 9.27 -15.32
C LEU A 119 -11.95 10.75 -15.41
N ASP A 120 -12.46 11.34 -14.36
CA ASP A 120 -12.59 12.79 -14.15
C ASP A 120 -11.22 13.49 -14.00
N TYR A 121 -10.24 12.80 -13.45
CA TYR A 121 -8.86 13.26 -13.31
C TYR A 121 -7.93 12.73 -14.40
N TYR A 122 -8.01 11.42 -14.72
CA TYR A 122 -7.15 10.75 -15.69
C TYR A 122 -7.72 10.73 -17.10
N LYS A 123 -6.86 10.95 -18.10
CA LYS A 123 -7.24 10.94 -19.53
C LYS A 123 -7.44 9.53 -20.12
N GLY A 124 -7.32 8.48 -19.32
CA GLY A 124 -7.45 7.08 -19.71
C GLY A 124 -6.41 6.19 -19.05
N LEU A 125 -6.46 4.88 -19.33
CA LEU A 125 -5.62 3.86 -18.69
C LEU A 125 -4.12 4.15 -18.85
N ASN A 126 -3.69 4.53 -20.05
CA ASN A 126 -2.25 4.82 -20.30
C ASN A 126 -1.73 5.95 -19.41
N HIS A 127 -2.55 6.98 -19.15
CA HIS A 127 -2.19 8.06 -18.25
C HIS A 127 -2.12 7.58 -16.79
N ILE A 128 -3.06 6.71 -16.38
CA ILE A 128 -3.01 6.08 -15.04
C ILE A 128 -1.73 5.26 -14.89
N GLN A 129 -1.40 4.43 -15.86
CA GLN A 129 -0.17 3.61 -15.88
C GLN A 129 1.10 4.47 -15.79
N GLU A 130 1.17 5.56 -16.54
CA GLU A 130 2.28 6.53 -16.48
C GLU A 130 2.42 7.13 -15.07
N VAL A 131 1.32 7.50 -14.45
CA VAL A 131 1.30 8.07 -13.10
C VAL A 131 1.74 7.04 -12.05
N PHE A 132 1.30 5.78 -12.17
CA PHE A 132 1.77 4.70 -11.29
C PHE A 132 3.25 4.39 -11.50
N LEU A 133 3.74 4.40 -12.74
CA LEU A 133 5.16 4.26 -13.02
C LEU A 133 5.96 5.39 -12.36
N ASN A 134 5.52 6.65 -12.52
CA ASN A 134 6.14 7.81 -11.86
C ASN A 134 6.14 7.69 -10.33
N PHE A 135 5.11 7.10 -9.74
CA PHE A 135 5.08 6.82 -8.30
C PHE A 135 6.12 5.76 -7.89
N ILE A 136 6.22 4.66 -8.63
CA ILE A 136 7.21 3.60 -8.40
C ILE A 136 8.64 4.17 -8.53
N GLU A 137 8.89 5.03 -9.52
CA GLU A 137 10.21 5.63 -9.73
C GLU A 137 10.67 6.58 -8.60
N LYS A 138 9.77 6.98 -7.69
CA LYS A 138 10.13 7.75 -6.47
C LYS A 138 10.73 6.91 -5.35
N ILE A 139 10.67 5.58 -5.46
CA ILE A 139 11.31 4.67 -4.50
C ILE A 139 12.84 4.91 -4.51
N PRO A 140 13.50 5.02 -3.34
CA PRO A 140 14.94 5.15 -3.28
C PRO A 140 15.66 3.89 -3.82
N PHE A 141 16.94 4.01 -4.14
CA PHE A 141 17.70 2.91 -4.74
C PHE A 141 17.75 1.63 -3.89
N TYR A 142 17.59 1.75 -2.58
CA TYR A 142 17.55 0.65 -1.61
C TYR A 142 16.16 0.13 -1.30
N GLY A 143 15.13 0.76 -1.86
CA GLY A 143 13.74 0.42 -1.62
C GLY A 143 13.22 -0.71 -2.52
N LEU A 144 11.91 -0.97 -2.46
CA LEU A 144 11.25 -2.08 -3.16
C LEU A 144 9.87 -1.68 -3.69
N ALA A 145 9.58 -2.03 -4.94
CA ALA A 145 8.21 -2.09 -5.44
C ALA A 145 7.64 -3.52 -5.29
N VAL A 146 6.43 -3.64 -4.75
CA VAL A 146 5.70 -4.91 -4.59
C VAL A 146 4.48 -4.88 -5.51
N LEU A 147 4.48 -5.71 -6.54
CA LEU A 147 3.58 -5.60 -7.69
C LEU A 147 2.72 -6.84 -7.87
N CYS A 148 1.40 -6.67 -8.04
CA CYS A 148 0.50 -7.77 -8.37
C CYS A 148 0.67 -8.18 -9.84
N LEU A 149 1.34 -9.31 -10.09
CA LEU A 149 1.61 -9.78 -11.44
C LEU A 149 0.36 -10.23 -12.21
N ASP A 150 -0.72 -10.58 -11.51
CA ASP A 150 -1.95 -11.03 -12.15
C ASP A 150 -2.83 -9.87 -12.66
N ASN A 151 -2.40 -8.63 -12.47
CA ASN A 151 -3.05 -7.44 -13.02
C ASN A 151 -2.39 -7.02 -14.34
N GLU A 152 -3.12 -7.13 -15.46
CA GLU A 152 -2.61 -6.85 -16.79
C GLU A 152 -2.01 -5.44 -16.94
N PRO A 153 -2.66 -4.34 -16.47
CA PRO A 153 -2.07 -3.01 -16.54
C PRO A 153 -0.74 -2.87 -15.78
N ILE A 154 -0.53 -3.65 -14.69
CA ILE A 154 0.76 -3.70 -14.00
C ILE A 154 1.80 -4.41 -14.85
N GLN A 155 1.45 -5.55 -15.49
CA GLN A 155 2.38 -6.27 -16.38
C GLN A 155 2.90 -5.37 -17.49
N GLU A 156 2.05 -4.51 -18.06
CA GLU A 156 2.42 -3.60 -19.14
C GLU A 156 3.45 -2.54 -18.73
N ILE A 157 3.47 -2.12 -17.46
CA ILE A 157 4.45 -1.14 -16.97
C ILE A 157 5.75 -1.76 -16.47
N ILE A 158 5.77 -3.04 -16.09
CA ILE A 158 6.97 -3.73 -15.55
C ILE A 158 8.23 -3.52 -16.42
N PRO A 159 8.19 -3.64 -17.77
CA PRO A 159 9.38 -3.43 -18.60
C PRO A 159 10.01 -2.04 -18.50
N ASN A 160 9.26 -1.05 -18.01
CA ASN A 160 9.70 0.34 -17.87
C ASN A 160 10.19 0.68 -16.46
N ILE A 161 10.05 -0.23 -15.49
CA ILE A 161 10.46 0.01 -14.09
C ILE A 161 11.97 -0.12 -13.97
N GLN A 162 12.63 0.93 -13.43
CA GLN A 162 14.08 0.97 -13.19
C GLN A 162 14.45 0.73 -11.71
N LYS A 163 13.46 0.49 -10.86
CA LYS A 163 13.63 0.22 -9.43
C LYS A 163 13.62 -1.27 -9.13
N ARG A 164 14.20 -1.65 -8.00
CA ARG A 164 14.07 -3.02 -7.50
C ARG A 164 12.59 -3.32 -7.27
N PHE A 165 12.12 -4.43 -7.81
CA PHE A 165 10.75 -4.88 -7.60
C PHE A 165 10.68 -6.38 -7.34
N THR A 166 9.60 -6.81 -6.75
CA THR A 166 9.19 -8.20 -6.63
C THR A 166 7.71 -8.32 -6.95
N THR A 167 7.33 -9.47 -7.46
CA THR A 167 5.98 -9.74 -7.93
C THR A 167 5.27 -10.73 -7.03
N TYR A 168 3.95 -10.58 -6.92
CA TYR A 168 3.11 -11.56 -6.24
C TYR A 168 1.85 -11.86 -7.05
N GLY A 169 1.28 -13.04 -6.85
CA GLY A 169 0.07 -13.45 -7.54
C GLY A 169 -0.20 -14.95 -7.48
N MET A 170 -1.03 -15.42 -8.40
CA MET A 170 -1.31 -16.84 -8.64
C MET A 170 -0.59 -17.34 -9.89
N SER A 171 -0.18 -16.43 -10.76
CA SER A 171 0.61 -16.71 -11.95
C SER A 171 1.86 -17.53 -11.63
N THR A 172 2.22 -18.43 -12.54
CA THR A 172 3.42 -19.27 -12.38
C THR A 172 4.71 -18.46 -12.42
N GLN A 173 4.66 -17.23 -12.93
CA GLN A 173 5.79 -16.34 -13.09
C GLN A 173 5.98 -15.38 -11.90
N ALA A 174 5.02 -15.33 -10.96
CA ALA A 174 5.14 -14.49 -9.78
C ALA A 174 6.19 -15.03 -8.81
N ASP A 175 7.01 -14.11 -8.25
CA ASP A 175 8.04 -14.45 -7.26
C ASP A 175 7.41 -15.02 -5.97
N PHE A 176 6.35 -14.36 -5.47
CA PHE A 176 5.52 -14.88 -4.38
C PHE A 176 4.20 -15.39 -4.93
N ARG A 177 3.91 -16.65 -4.68
CA ARG A 177 2.77 -17.31 -5.31
C ARG A 177 1.86 -18.01 -4.32
N ALA A 178 0.53 -17.78 -4.44
CA ALA A 178 -0.47 -18.60 -3.78
C ALA A 178 -0.84 -19.81 -4.65
N LYS A 179 -0.90 -21.00 -4.02
CA LYS A 179 -1.37 -22.24 -4.63
C LYS A 179 -2.34 -22.97 -3.70
N ASP A 180 -3.03 -23.97 -4.25
CA ASP A 180 -3.93 -24.86 -3.52
C ASP A 180 -4.96 -24.07 -2.71
N ILE A 181 -5.55 -23.03 -3.35
CA ILE A 181 -6.49 -22.13 -2.69
C ILE A 181 -7.82 -22.87 -2.50
N VAL A 182 -8.29 -22.92 -1.27
CA VAL A 182 -9.57 -23.53 -0.89
C VAL A 182 -10.37 -22.52 -0.07
N PHE A 183 -11.64 -22.37 -0.41
CA PHE A 183 -12.60 -21.55 0.33
C PHE A 183 -13.52 -22.46 1.14
N GLU A 184 -13.47 -22.33 2.48
CA GLU A 184 -14.26 -23.13 3.41
C GLU A 184 -15.08 -22.19 4.32
N GLY A 185 -16.35 -21.97 3.97
CA GLY A 185 -17.22 -21.04 4.70
C GLY A 185 -16.67 -19.60 4.63
N LEU A 186 -16.29 -19.04 5.78
CA LEU A 186 -15.71 -17.68 5.88
C LEU A 186 -14.17 -17.70 5.81
N ASN A 187 -13.54 -18.85 5.61
CA ASN A 187 -12.10 -18.98 5.60
C ASN A 187 -11.56 -19.18 4.18
N SER A 188 -10.35 -18.69 3.95
CA SER A 188 -9.53 -18.98 2.77
C SER A 188 -8.25 -19.64 3.23
N ARG A 189 -7.92 -20.81 2.66
CA ARG A 189 -6.68 -21.53 2.93
C ARG A 189 -5.87 -21.61 1.66
N PHE A 190 -4.57 -21.38 1.73
CA PHE A 190 -3.67 -21.46 0.58
C PHE A 190 -2.21 -21.66 1.01
N LYS A 191 -1.41 -22.26 0.13
CA LYS A 191 0.03 -22.38 0.30
C LYS A 191 0.76 -21.21 -0.35
N VAL A 192 1.78 -20.71 0.31
CA VAL A 192 2.64 -19.62 -0.18
C VAL A 192 3.99 -20.16 -0.60
N TYR A 193 4.38 -19.83 -1.81
CA TYR A 193 5.69 -20.16 -2.36
C TYR A 193 6.45 -18.87 -2.68
N HIS A 194 7.76 -18.85 -2.44
CA HIS A 194 8.69 -17.80 -2.86
C HIS A 194 9.75 -18.43 -3.75
N LEU A 195 9.85 -17.96 -4.99
CA LEU A 195 10.79 -18.48 -6.02
C LEU A 195 10.77 -20.01 -6.11
N GLY A 196 9.58 -20.60 -6.04
CA GLY A 196 9.36 -22.03 -6.11
C GLY A 196 9.52 -22.81 -4.79
N THR A 197 10.05 -22.20 -3.74
CA THR A 197 10.19 -22.80 -2.41
C THR A 197 8.94 -22.58 -1.58
N LEU A 198 8.39 -23.63 -0.97
CA LEU A 198 7.24 -23.53 -0.06
C LEU A 198 7.65 -22.81 1.23
N LEU A 199 7.02 -21.68 1.53
CA LEU A 199 7.17 -20.99 2.82
C LEU A 199 6.25 -21.60 3.89
N GLY A 200 5.03 -21.95 3.51
CA GLY A 200 4.06 -22.54 4.42
C GLY A 200 2.63 -22.35 3.94
N GLU A 201 1.67 -22.68 4.83
CA GLU A 201 0.23 -22.55 4.60
C GLU A 201 -0.34 -21.42 5.45
N ILE A 202 -1.17 -20.58 4.81
CA ILE A 202 -1.95 -19.52 5.45
C ILE A 202 -3.41 -19.94 5.54
N VAL A 203 -4.03 -19.61 6.67
CA VAL A 203 -5.48 -19.67 6.87
C VAL A 203 -5.96 -18.27 7.25
N LEU A 204 -6.74 -17.66 6.35
CA LEU A 204 -7.38 -16.38 6.58
C LEU A 204 -8.80 -16.59 7.06
N ASN A 205 -9.21 -15.83 8.07
CA ASN A 205 -10.61 -15.75 8.50
C ASN A 205 -11.43 -14.75 7.65
N LEU A 206 -11.11 -14.67 6.37
CA LEU A 206 -11.74 -13.81 5.38
C LEU A 206 -11.92 -14.58 4.07
N PRO A 207 -13.12 -14.61 3.50
CA PRO A 207 -13.39 -15.28 2.23
C PRO A 207 -12.99 -14.40 1.04
N GLY A 208 -12.74 -15.06 -0.09
CA GLY A 208 -12.59 -14.42 -1.38
C GLY A 208 -11.15 -14.22 -1.83
N ILE A 209 -11.00 -14.35 -3.15
CA ILE A 209 -9.71 -14.32 -3.84
C ILE A 209 -8.94 -13.01 -3.65
N HIS A 210 -9.66 -11.87 -3.56
CA HIS A 210 -9.08 -10.57 -3.32
C HIS A 210 -8.34 -10.49 -1.96
N ASN A 211 -8.83 -11.20 -0.94
CA ASN A 211 -8.16 -11.26 0.36
C ASN A 211 -6.88 -12.11 0.30
N VAL A 212 -6.83 -13.11 -0.58
CA VAL A 212 -5.59 -13.86 -0.85
C VAL A 212 -4.54 -12.93 -1.47
N TYR A 213 -4.89 -12.10 -2.45
CA TYR A 213 -3.97 -11.10 -3.03
C TYR A 213 -3.49 -10.08 -1.99
N ASN A 214 -4.40 -9.52 -1.19
CA ASN A 214 -4.06 -8.56 -0.14
C ASN A 214 -3.07 -9.17 0.88
N SER A 215 -3.30 -10.43 1.24
CA SER A 215 -2.41 -11.18 2.15
C SER A 215 -1.06 -11.48 1.52
N LEU A 216 -1.01 -11.86 0.23
CA LEU A 216 0.26 -12.06 -0.46
C LEU A 216 1.10 -10.78 -0.43
N ALA A 217 0.50 -9.61 -0.69
CA ALA A 217 1.21 -8.33 -0.61
C ALA A 217 1.81 -8.10 0.78
N SER A 218 1.05 -8.38 1.85
CA SER A 218 1.54 -8.22 3.22
C SER A 218 2.63 -9.24 3.58
N ILE A 219 2.54 -10.47 3.07
CA ILE A 219 3.57 -11.50 3.21
C ILE A 219 4.88 -11.05 2.54
N VAL A 220 4.81 -10.49 1.34
CA VAL A 220 5.98 -9.93 0.64
C VAL A 220 6.65 -8.85 1.48
N VAL A 221 5.87 -7.87 1.96
CA VAL A 221 6.41 -6.79 2.79
C VAL A 221 7.02 -7.33 4.08
N GLY A 222 6.35 -8.26 4.77
CA GLY A 222 6.88 -8.88 5.98
C GLY A 222 8.18 -9.65 5.73
N THR A 223 8.26 -10.40 4.62
CA THR A 223 9.46 -11.14 4.22
C THR A 223 10.62 -10.19 3.87
N GLU A 224 10.35 -9.09 3.16
CA GLU A 224 11.35 -8.06 2.86
C GLU A 224 11.95 -7.41 4.11
N LEU A 225 11.16 -7.33 5.18
CA LEU A 225 11.58 -6.78 6.48
C LEU A 225 12.10 -7.86 7.44
N ASP A 226 12.48 -9.02 6.93
CA ASP A 226 13.04 -10.15 7.69
C ASP A 226 12.13 -10.64 8.84
N ILE A 227 10.81 -10.41 8.76
CA ILE A 227 9.86 -10.96 9.73
C ILE A 227 9.69 -12.45 9.47
N PRO A 228 9.90 -13.31 10.47
CA PRO A 228 9.76 -14.76 10.31
C PRO A 228 8.36 -15.15 9.79
N PHE A 229 8.30 -16.11 8.87
CA PHE A 229 7.03 -16.51 8.24
C PHE A 229 5.96 -16.94 9.24
N ASP A 230 6.32 -17.62 10.34
CA ASP A 230 5.36 -18.00 11.37
C ASP A 230 4.77 -16.79 12.11
N VAL A 231 5.52 -15.70 12.24
CA VAL A 231 5.03 -14.42 12.78
C VAL A 231 4.07 -13.78 11.79
N ILE A 232 4.45 -13.72 10.50
CA ILE A 232 3.57 -13.22 9.42
C ILE A 232 2.26 -14.01 9.38
N LYS A 233 2.34 -15.34 9.47
CA LYS A 233 1.19 -16.23 9.48
C LYS A 233 0.25 -15.99 10.67
N SER A 234 0.78 -15.58 11.82
CA SER A 234 -0.01 -15.36 13.03
C SER A 234 -0.67 -13.96 13.06
N ALA A 235 -0.27 -13.07 12.17
CA ALA A 235 -0.77 -11.70 12.06
C ALA A 235 -2.07 -11.62 11.26
#